data_d409525402223451a70d5031ed1db221
#
_entry.id   d409525402223451a70d5031ed1db221
#
_cell.length_a   1.000
_cell.length_b   1.000
_cell.length_c   1.000
_cell.angle_alpha   90.00
_cell.angle_beta   90.00
_cell.angle_gamma   90.00
#
_symmetry.space_group_name_H-M   'P 1'
#
loop_
_entity.id
_entity.type
_entity.pdbx_description
1 polymer ?
#
loop_
_entity_poly.entity_id
_entity_poly.type
_entity_poly.pdbx_seq_one_letter_code
_entity_poly.pdbx_strand_id
1 'polypeptide(L)'
;MSRKRFAHAARNRGPAGAREALAKAYQRAFSGEDGEMVLADLTAAVGYYRRPSYGEWMARTKTPEGFELHSALSNARAEVVQHIMDFLTLDEAQLAALERAARAEER
;
A
#
# COMPACT_ATOMS: atom_id res chain seq x y z
N MET A 1 -3.59 6.07 15.98
CA MET A 1 -4.51 7.04 15.40
C MET A 1 -5.81 6.36 15.02
N SER A 2 -6.93 6.88 15.45
CA SER A 2 -8.22 6.28 15.13
C SER A 2 -8.65 6.61 13.69
N ARG A 3 -9.49 5.75 13.09
CA ARG A 3 -10.08 5.99 11.78
C ARG A 3 -10.83 7.31 11.71
N LYS A 4 -11.49 7.69 12.81
CA LYS A 4 -12.25 8.95 12.89
C LYS A 4 -11.35 10.17 12.78
N ARG A 5 -10.17 10.14 13.40
CA ARG A 5 -9.24 11.27 13.33
C ARG A 5 -8.71 11.47 11.92
N PHE A 6 -8.34 10.38 11.24
CA PHE A 6 -7.86 10.48 9.86
C PHE A 6 -8.97 10.96 8.93
N ALA A 7 -10.17 10.39 9.03
CA ALA A 7 -11.30 10.79 8.20
C ALA A 7 -11.66 12.27 8.38
N HIS A 8 -11.64 12.77 9.63
CA HIS A 8 -11.89 14.17 9.92
C HIS A 8 -10.82 15.08 9.31
N ALA A 9 -9.56 14.74 9.49
CA ALA A 9 -8.44 15.50 8.92
C ALA A 9 -8.49 15.52 7.39
N ALA A 10 -8.83 14.40 6.76
CA ALA A 10 -8.94 14.31 5.31
C ALA A 10 -10.10 15.15 4.77
N ARG A 11 -11.22 15.25 5.48
CA ARG A 11 -12.39 16.05 5.07
C ARG A 11 -12.09 17.55 5.05
N ASN A 12 -11.19 18.01 5.92
CA ASN A 12 -10.82 19.42 6.02
C ASN A 12 -9.74 19.83 5.02
N ARG A 13 -9.34 18.91 4.15
CA ARG A 13 -8.30 19.14 3.15
C ARG A 13 -8.81 18.76 1.77
N GLY A 14 -8.30 19.43 0.75
CA GLY A 14 -8.52 19.01 -0.61
C GLY A 14 -7.84 17.67 -0.91
N PRO A 15 -8.06 17.08 -2.11
CA PRO A 15 -7.50 15.78 -2.46
C PRO A 15 -5.97 15.68 -2.32
N ALA A 16 -5.23 16.72 -2.72
CA ALA A 16 -3.77 16.73 -2.60
C ALA A 16 -3.32 16.83 -1.15
N GLY A 17 -4.03 17.64 -0.33
CA GLY A 17 -3.71 17.78 1.09
C GLY A 17 -3.96 16.49 1.86
N ALA A 18 -5.05 15.79 1.56
CA ALA A 18 -5.34 14.49 2.15
C ALA A 18 -4.29 13.44 1.75
N ARG A 19 -3.88 13.43 0.49
CA ARG A 19 -2.87 12.51 -0.01
C ARG A 19 -1.49 12.79 0.60
N GLU A 20 -1.11 14.06 0.76
CA GLU A 20 0.13 14.44 1.45
C GLU A 20 0.14 13.95 2.89
N ALA A 21 -0.94 14.20 3.64
CA ALA A 21 -1.07 13.75 5.02
C ALA A 21 -0.96 12.22 5.12
N LEU A 22 -1.60 11.52 4.20
CA LEU A 22 -1.57 10.07 4.15
C LEU A 22 -0.16 9.54 3.82
N ALA A 23 0.53 10.14 2.85
CA ALA A 23 1.89 9.75 2.50
C ALA A 23 2.83 9.90 3.70
N LYS A 24 2.75 11.02 4.41
CA LYS A 24 3.56 11.25 5.61
C LYS A 24 3.23 10.25 6.72
N ALA A 25 1.95 9.92 6.88
CA ALA A 25 1.51 8.93 7.87
C ALA A 25 2.07 7.53 7.56
N TYR A 26 2.01 7.10 6.30
CA TYR A 26 2.60 5.82 5.89
C TYR A 26 4.11 5.80 6.14
N GLN A 27 4.81 6.86 5.76
CA GLN A 27 6.26 6.94 5.95
C GLN A 27 6.63 6.88 7.44
N ARG A 28 5.89 7.53 8.31
CA ARG A 28 6.11 7.45 9.76
C ARG A 28 5.78 6.07 10.32
N ALA A 29 4.67 5.49 9.89
CA ALA A 29 4.22 4.19 10.41
C ALA A 29 5.18 3.06 10.08
N PHE A 30 5.80 3.11 8.91
CA PHE A 30 6.69 2.06 8.44
C PHE A 30 8.18 2.45 8.50
N SER A 31 8.52 3.50 9.23
CA SER A 31 9.90 3.87 9.50
C SER A 31 10.41 3.20 10.78
N GLY A 32 11.73 3.10 10.90
CA GLY A 32 12.35 2.50 12.05
C GLY A 32 12.27 0.98 12.06
N GLU A 33 12.83 0.38 13.09
CA GLU A 33 12.96 -1.07 13.20
C GLU A 33 11.60 -1.79 13.25
N ASP A 34 10.68 -1.29 14.06
CA ASP A 34 9.36 -1.89 14.18
C ASP A 34 8.54 -1.76 12.90
N GLY A 35 8.58 -0.60 12.26
CA GLY A 35 7.89 -0.37 11.00
C GLY A 35 8.40 -1.28 9.90
N GLU A 36 9.70 -1.44 9.80
CA GLU A 36 10.34 -2.34 8.83
C GLU A 36 9.97 -3.81 9.10
N MET A 37 9.94 -4.20 10.37
CA MET A 37 9.56 -5.56 10.77
C MET A 37 8.11 -5.86 10.41
N VAL A 38 7.20 -4.93 10.67
CA VAL A 38 5.78 -5.09 10.34
C VAL A 38 5.59 -5.17 8.82
N LEU A 39 6.27 -4.32 8.07
CA LEU A 39 6.19 -4.35 6.61
C LEU A 39 6.72 -5.67 6.04
N ALA A 40 7.84 -6.15 6.57
CA ALA A 40 8.40 -7.44 6.17
C ALA A 40 7.41 -8.60 6.44
N ASP A 41 6.74 -8.57 7.59
CA ASP A 41 5.72 -9.56 7.93
C ASP A 41 4.53 -9.50 6.97
N LEU A 42 4.04 -8.31 6.67
CA LEU A 42 2.91 -8.13 5.74
C LEU A 42 3.27 -8.62 4.33
N THR A 43 4.46 -8.29 3.83
CA THR A 43 4.89 -8.75 2.50
C THR A 43 5.02 -10.26 2.43
N ALA A 44 5.50 -10.88 3.50
CA ALA A 44 5.59 -12.34 3.60
C ALA A 44 4.20 -12.98 3.68
N ALA A 45 3.31 -12.42 4.50
CA ALA A 45 1.98 -12.97 4.72
C ALA A 45 1.12 -13.00 3.46
N VAL A 46 1.25 -11.98 2.59
CA VAL A 46 0.48 -11.93 1.33
C VAL A 46 1.22 -12.61 0.17
N GLY A 47 2.44 -13.11 0.38
CA GLY A 47 3.25 -13.69 -0.69
C GLY A 47 3.63 -12.68 -1.77
N TYR A 48 3.91 -11.44 -1.37
CA TYR A 48 4.16 -10.33 -2.30
C TYR A 48 5.27 -10.64 -3.31
N TYR A 49 6.36 -11.26 -2.85
CA TYR A 49 7.50 -11.61 -3.69
C TYR A 49 7.49 -13.06 -4.18
N ARG A 50 6.51 -13.86 -3.76
CA ARG A 50 6.45 -15.29 -4.08
C ARG A 50 5.02 -15.70 -4.37
N ARG A 51 4.61 -15.55 -5.62
CA ARG A 51 3.32 -16.05 -6.09
C ARG A 51 3.56 -17.36 -6.82
N PRO A 52 2.71 -18.39 -6.61
CA PRO A 52 2.88 -19.64 -7.33
C PRO A 52 2.70 -19.42 -8.83
N SER A 53 3.57 -20.02 -9.63
CA SER A 53 3.41 -20.07 -11.07
C SER A 53 2.27 -21.03 -11.43
N TYR A 54 1.79 -20.95 -12.67
CA TYR A 54 0.81 -21.89 -13.18
C TYR A 54 1.26 -23.34 -13.00
N GLY A 55 2.54 -23.62 -13.33
CA GLY A 55 3.11 -24.95 -13.19
C GLY A 55 3.11 -25.46 -11.74
N GLU A 56 3.50 -24.60 -10.81
CA GLU A 56 3.48 -24.94 -9.39
C GLU A 56 2.07 -25.22 -8.88
N TRP A 57 1.11 -24.41 -9.30
CA TRP A 57 -0.28 -24.59 -8.93
C TRP A 57 -0.85 -25.89 -9.49
N MET A 58 -0.62 -26.15 -10.76
CA MET A 58 -1.09 -27.37 -11.41
C MET A 58 -0.48 -28.63 -10.79
N ALA A 59 0.75 -28.58 -10.32
CA ALA A 59 1.37 -29.68 -9.60
C ALA A 59 0.66 -29.99 -8.28
N ARG A 60 0.09 -28.96 -7.63
CA ARG A 60 -0.62 -29.12 -6.34
C ARG A 60 -2.08 -29.49 -6.51
N THR A 61 -2.80 -28.77 -7.38
CA THR A 61 -4.26 -28.81 -7.41
C THR A 61 -4.83 -29.41 -8.68
N LYS A 62 -4.07 -29.36 -9.77
CA LYS A 62 -4.44 -29.92 -11.08
C LYS A 62 -5.71 -29.30 -11.69
N THR A 63 -6.09 -28.08 -11.26
CA THR A 63 -7.27 -27.40 -11.76
C THR A 63 -6.94 -26.01 -12.29
N PRO A 64 -7.11 -25.74 -13.60
CA PRO A 64 -6.87 -24.40 -14.17
C PRO A 64 -7.76 -23.33 -13.55
N GLU A 65 -9.03 -23.65 -13.30
CA GLU A 65 -9.99 -22.72 -12.70
C GLU A 65 -9.55 -22.34 -11.28
N GLY A 66 -9.05 -23.29 -10.52
CA GLY A 66 -8.52 -23.03 -9.18
C GLY A 66 -7.31 -22.12 -9.22
N PHE A 67 -6.45 -22.25 -10.24
CA PHE A 67 -5.31 -21.36 -10.42
C PHE A 67 -5.76 -19.92 -10.68
N GLU A 68 -6.73 -19.71 -11.55
CA GLU A 68 -7.26 -18.38 -11.85
C GLU A 68 -7.82 -17.71 -10.61
N LEU A 69 -8.62 -18.43 -9.83
CA LEU A 69 -9.18 -17.92 -8.58
C LEU A 69 -8.06 -17.58 -7.57
N HIS A 70 -7.12 -18.49 -7.40
CA HIS A 70 -6.00 -18.27 -6.48
C HIS A 70 -5.15 -17.08 -6.90
N SER A 71 -4.87 -16.93 -8.19
CA SER A 71 -4.11 -15.80 -8.72
C SER A 71 -4.84 -14.48 -8.48
N ALA A 72 -6.16 -14.44 -8.70
CA ALA A 72 -6.96 -13.25 -8.45
C ALA A 72 -6.93 -12.86 -6.97
N LEU A 73 -7.06 -13.83 -6.06
CA LEU A 73 -7.00 -13.59 -4.62
C LEU A 73 -5.61 -13.13 -4.17
N SER A 74 -4.56 -13.77 -4.71
CA SER A 74 -3.18 -13.39 -4.40
C SER A 74 -2.86 -11.99 -4.91
N ASN A 75 -3.33 -11.63 -6.09
CA ASN A 75 -3.15 -10.29 -6.65
C ASN A 75 -3.89 -9.24 -5.81
N ALA A 76 -5.13 -9.53 -5.39
CA ALA A 76 -5.90 -8.63 -4.54
C ALA A 76 -5.20 -8.36 -3.21
N ARG A 77 -4.64 -9.39 -2.58
CA ARG A 77 -3.86 -9.25 -1.34
C ARG A 77 -2.58 -8.45 -1.57
N ALA A 78 -1.89 -8.70 -2.67
CA ALA A 78 -0.66 -7.99 -3.00
C ALA A 78 -0.93 -6.51 -3.31
N GLU A 79 -2.10 -6.15 -3.83
CA GLU A 79 -2.49 -4.76 -4.09
C GLU A 79 -2.51 -3.93 -2.81
N VAL A 80 -2.91 -4.52 -1.68
CA VAL A 80 -2.89 -3.82 -0.39
C VAL A 80 -1.46 -3.45 -0.01
N VAL A 81 -0.52 -4.39 -0.14
CA VAL A 81 0.89 -4.13 0.13
C VAL A 81 1.46 -3.15 -0.90
N GLN A 82 1.08 -3.28 -2.16
CA GLN A 82 1.51 -2.34 -3.21
C GLN A 82 1.05 -0.91 -2.90
N HIS A 83 -0.15 -0.74 -2.37
CA HIS A 83 -0.67 0.55 -1.94
C HIS A 83 0.25 1.18 -0.86
N ILE A 84 0.68 0.39 0.11
CA ILE A 84 1.64 0.83 1.13
C ILE A 84 2.97 1.21 0.48
N MET A 85 3.50 0.34 -0.37
CA MET A 85 4.79 0.55 -1.03
C MET A 85 4.78 1.80 -1.91
N ASP A 86 3.66 2.09 -2.58
CA ASP A 86 3.53 3.29 -3.41
C ASP A 86 3.75 4.57 -2.61
N PHE A 87 3.27 4.63 -1.37
CA PHE A 87 3.52 5.77 -0.50
C PHE A 87 4.95 5.79 0.03
N LEU A 88 5.52 4.63 0.35
CA LEU A 88 6.88 4.55 0.89
C LEU A 88 7.96 4.85 -0.15
N THR A 89 7.67 4.65 -1.42
CA THR A 89 8.62 4.87 -2.51
C THR A 89 8.51 6.24 -3.16
N LEU A 90 7.68 7.14 -2.63
CA LEU A 90 7.64 8.53 -3.09
C LEU A 90 9.00 9.18 -2.83
N ASP A 91 9.61 9.71 -3.88
CA ASP A 91 10.86 10.44 -3.75
C ASP A 91 10.61 11.89 -3.28
N GLU A 92 11.70 12.61 -2.99
CA GLU A 92 11.61 13.99 -2.51
C GLU A 92 10.88 14.91 -3.49
N ALA A 93 11.09 14.73 -4.79
CA ALA A 93 10.43 15.54 -5.81
C ALA A 93 8.93 15.28 -5.86
N GLN A 94 8.52 14.02 -5.76
CA GLN A 94 7.11 13.64 -5.74
C GLN A 94 6.42 14.15 -4.48
N LEU A 95 7.05 14.01 -3.33
CA LEU A 95 6.52 14.51 -2.06
C LEU A 95 6.40 16.04 -2.08
N ALA A 96 7.42 16.73 -2.58
CA ALA A 96 7.40 18.19 -2.73
C ALA A 96 6.28 18.64 -3.67
N ALA A 97 6.01 17.88 -4.74
CA ALA A 97 4.90 18.18 -5.65
C ALA A 97 3.54 18.07 -4.94
N LEU A 98 3.36 17.04 -4.10
CA LEU A 98 2.16 16.90 -3.27
C LEU A 98 2.00 18.06 -2.28
N GLU A 99 3.10 18.47 -1.66
CA GLU A 99 3.10 19.59 -0.71
C GLU A 99 2.71 20.91 -1.41
N ARG A 100 3.23 21.17 -2.61
CA ARG A 100 2.86 22.36 -3.38
C ARG A 100 1.39 22.33 -3.79
N ALA A 101 0.90 21.19 -4.24
CA ALA A 101 -0.50 21.04 -4.59
C ALA A 101 -1.42 21.24 -3.38
N ALA A 102 -1.03 20.72 -2.22
CA ALA A 102 -1.78 20.91 -0.98
C ALA A 102 -1.86 22.38 -0.57
N ARG A 103 -0.75 23.12 -0.69
CA ARG A 103 -0.73 24.56 -0.40
C ARG A 103 -1.62 25.34 -1.36
N ALA A 104 -1.65 24.96 -2.62
CA ALA A 104 -2.52 25.60 -3.62
C ALA A 104 -3.99 25.41 -3.28
N GLU A 105 -4.37 24.27 -2.71
CA GLU A 105 -5.75 24.00 -2.27
C GLU A 105 -6.17 24.82 -1.06
N GLU A 106 -5.22 25.22 -0.23
CA GLU A 106 -5.49 26.02 0.97
C GLU A 106 -5.74 27.52 0.69
N ARG A 107 -5.53 27.96 -0.53
CA ARG A 107 -5.71 29.38 -0.92
C ARG A 107 -7.11 29.71 -1.39
#